data_2ba407cb71d3bf9a1042bc7c2337b70a
#
_entry.id   2ba407cb71d3bf9a1042bc7c2337b70a
#
_cell.length_a   1.000
_cell.length_b   1.000
_cell.length_c   1.000
_cell.angle_alpha   90.00
_cell.angle_beta   90.00
_cell.angle_gamma   90.00
#
_symmetry.space_group_name_H-M   'P 1'
#
loop_
_entity.id
_entity.type
_entity.pdbx_description
1 polymer ?
#
loop_
_entity_poly.entity_id
_entity_poly.type
_entity_poly.pdbx_seq_one_letter_code
_entity_poly.pdbx_strand_id
1 'polypeptide(L)'
;SNFISIKGPELLTMWFGESEANVRDVFEKARGAAPCILFFDELDSIARSRAQSTGDSGAGDRVMNQLLTEMDGMQSKKSVFIIGATNRPDIIDTALMRPGRLDQLIFIPMPDLPARLSILKACLRKSPVAPDVDLNVIAQATDKYSGADLAEICQRAAKYAIRERIELVVQRKVAREKMLESGLTEDQLPEEEDPMPYITKKHFEYAMRESRRSVSDADLLKYESFSQKMKQQRGSTGSGVANFSFGANGSTPAAPVQEDDMDGLYDEPTPAAAPAAPAPAPSAEDDDDDLYN
;
A
#
# COMPACT_ATOMS: atom_id res chain seq x y z
N SER A 1 -4.74 16.43 -1.78
CA SER A 1 -4.50 15.72 -0.49
C SER A 1 -3.01 15.51 -0.30
N ASN A 2 -2.56 15.66 0.94
CA ASN A 2 -1.19 15.42 1.32
C ASN A 2 -0.92 13.91 1.40
N PHE A 3 0.36 13.51 1.24
CA PHE A 3 0.78 12.11 1.30
C PHE A 3 2.00 11.99 2.22
N ILE A 4 1.88 11.14 3.24
CA ILE A 4 2.96 10.84 4.19
C ILE A 4 3.25 9.34 4.07
N SER A 5 4.47 8.99 3.69
CA SER A 5 4.93 7.61 3.60
C SER A 5 5.93 7.31 4.70
N ILE A 6 5.76 6.18 5.35
CA ILE A 6 6.58 5.72 6.46
C ILE A 6 6.86 4.25 6.28
N LYS A 7 8.10 3.84 6.49
CA LYS A 7 8.45 2.43 6.55
C LYS A 7 8.33 1.91 7.98
N GLY A 8 7.76 0.73 8.13
CA GLY A 8 7.59 0.11 9.44
C GLY A 8 8.84 0.12 10.31
N PRO A 9 10.03 -0.28 9.80
CA PRO A 9 11.27 -0.25 10.58
C PRO A 9 11.68 1.15 11.07
N GLU A 10 11.28 2.23 10.40
CA GLU A 10 11.59 3.60 10.82
C GLU A 10 10.89 4.01 12.11
N LEU A 11 9.78 3.34 12.44
CA LEU A 11 9.06 3.57 13.70
C LEU A 11 9.68 2.82 14.88
N LEU A 12 10.51 1.81 14.61
CA LEU A 12 11.19 1.03 15.63
C LEU A 12 12.56 1.66 15.92
N THR A 13 12.67 2.37 17.01
CA THR A 13 13.96 2.87 17.52
C THR A 13 14.45 2.00 18.67
N MET A 14 15.78 1.97 18.87
CA MET A 14 16.40 1.21 19.96
C MET A 14 16.16 1.83 21.34
N TRP A 15 15.67 3.07 21.42
CA TRP A 15 15.46 3.81 22.67
C TRP A 15 14.06 3.61 23.23
N PHE A 16 14.00 3.33 24.53
CA PHE A 16 12.74 3.13 25.26
C PHE A 16 11.85 4.37 25.18
N GLY A 17 10.61 4.20 24.74
CA GLY A 17 9.60 5.27 24.72
C GLY A 17 9.60 6.15 23.46
N GLU A 18 10.69 6.19 22.67
CA GLU A 18 10.74 6.98 21.43
C GLU A 18 9.86 6.40 20.33
N SER A 19 9.75 5.08 20.26
CA SER A 19 8.95 4.42 19.21
C SER A 19 7.46 4.74 19.31
N GLU A 20 6.90 4.82 20.53
CA GLU A 20 5.51 5.23 20.75
C GLU A 20 5.32 6.72 20.46
N ALA A 21 6.29 7.56 20.83
CA ALA A 21 6.28 8.99 20.51
C ALA A 21 6.32 9.22 19.00
N ASN A 22 7.17 8.49 18.26
CA ASN A 22 7.24 8.56 16.81
C ASN A 22 5.91 8.23 16.13
N VAL A 23 5.22 7.17 16.60
CA VAL A 23 3.87 6.84 16.09
C VAL A 23 2.93 8.02 16.32
N ARG A 24 2.89 8.58 17.53
CA ARG A 24 2.01 9.71 17.86
C ARG A 24 2.30 10.92 16.99
N ASP A 25 3.57 11.30 16.83
CA ASP A 25 4.00 12.42 16.00
C ASP A 25 3.58 12.29 14.54
N VAL A 26 3.68 11.08 13.98
CA VAL A 26 3.26 10.79 12.62
C VAL A 26 1.75 11.03 12.47
N PHE A 27 0.95 10.53 13.39
CA PHE A 27 -0.49 10.72 13.35
C PHE A 27 -0.91 12.18 13.61
N GLU A 28 -0.19 12.90 14.45
CA GLU A 28 -0.39 14.35 14.66
C GLU A 28 -0.07 15.15 13.38
N LYS A 29 1.02 14.83 12.70
CA LYS A 29 1.38 15.43 11.41
C LYS A 29 0.32 15.13 10.36
N ALA A 30 -0.18 13.90 10.28
CA ALA A 30 -1.25 13.53 9.36
C ALA A 30 -2.55 14.30 9.66
N ARG A 31 -2.93 14.43 10.94
CA ARG A 31 -4.08 15.24 11.36
C ARG A 31 -3.90 16.72 11.06
N GLY A 32 -2.69 17.25 11.21
CA GLY A 32 -2.36 18.64 10.87
C GLY A 32 -2.40 18.92 9.37
N ALA A 33 -2.06 17.92 8.55
CA ALA A 33 -2.00 18.02 7.11
C ALA A 33 -3.28 17.53 6.39
N ALA A 34 -4.38 17.31 7.12
CA ALA A 34 -5.62 16.81 6.53
C ALA A 34 -6.18 17.76 5.44
N PRO A 35 -6.73 17.25 4.31
CA PRO A 35 -6.90 15.84 3.95
C PRO A 35 -5.56 15.17 3.58
N CYS A 36 -5.27 14.03 4.21
CA CYS A 36 -3.98 13.36 4.10
C CYS A 36 -4.14 11.85 3.90
N ILE A 37 -3.23 11.25 3.12
CA ILE A 37 -3.05 9.80 3.01
C ILE A 37 -1.80 9.44 3.80
N LEU A 38 -1.96 8.56 4.78
CA LEU A 38 -0.89 7.99 5.59
C LEU A 38 -0.60 6.58 5.09
N PHE A 39 0.58 6.38 4.52
CA PHE A 39 0.99 5.12 3.93
C PHE A 39 2.06 4.44 4.80
N PHE A 40 1.77 3.24 5.28
CA PHE A 40 2.71 2.39 5.99
C PHE A 40 3.23 1.30 5.07
N ASP A 41 4.52 1.34 4.75
CA ASP A 41 5.21 0.28 4.03
C ASP A 41 5.85 -0.71 5.01
N GLU A 42 5.96 -1.97 4.63
CA GLU A 42 6.51 -3.05 5.48
C GLU A 42 5.80 -3.11 6.85
N LEU A 43 4.47 -3.05 6.83
CA LEU A 43 3.64 -3.03 8.04
C LEU A 43 3.90 -4.25 8.94
N ASP A 44 4.29 -5.37 8.36
CA ASP A 44 4.64 -6.60 9.07
C ASP A 44 5.85 -6.47 10.00
N SER A 45 6.67 -5.44 9.85
CA SER A 45 7.79 -5.18 10.78
C SER A 45 7.32 -4.73 12.16
N ILE A 46 6.20 -4.01 12.24
CA ILE A 46 5.64 -3.44 13.48
C ILE A 46 4.37 -4.14 13.95
N ALA A 47 3.65 -4.81 13.07
CA ALA A 47 2.31 -5.32 13.29
C ALA A 47 2.25 -6.84 13.42
N ARG A 48 3.28 -7.46 13.96
CA ARG A 48 3.34 -8.93 14.14
C ARG A 48 2.32 -9.40 15.18
N SER A 49 1.68 -10.53 14.87
CA SER A 49 0.82 -11.23 15.82
C SER A 49 1.60 -11.67 17.06
N ARG A 50 1.04 -11.39 18.24
CA ARG A 50 1.62 -11.74 19.56
C ARG A 50 1.92 -13.24 19.72
N ALA A 51 1.22 -14.09 18.98
CA ALA A 51 1.40 -15.55 19.03
C ALA A 51 2.76 -16.02 18.46
N GLN A 52 3.48 -15.18 17.71
CA GLN A 52 4.73 -15.53 17.05
C GLN A 52 5.97 -14.86 17.66
N SER A 53 5.81 -14.02 18.68
CA SER A 53 6.93 -13.36 19.35
C SER A 53 7.42 -14.18 20.53
N THR A 54 8.43 -15.02 20.29
CA THR A 54 9.17 -15.73 21.34
C THR A 54 10.33 -14.86 21.84
N GLY A 55 10.14 -14.17 22.97
CA GLY A 55 11.21 -13.49 23.72
C GLY A 55 11.54 -12.08 23.21
N ASP A 56 11.47 -11.09 24.03
CA ASP A 56 11.83 -9.67 23.85
C ASP A 56 10.84 -8.78 23.05
N SER A 57 9.55 -9.06 23.13
CA SER A 57 8.48 -8.40 22.37
C SER A 57 7.93 -7.10 22.99
N GLY A 58 8.47 -6.64 24.12
CA GLY A 58 7.90 -5.49 24.84
C GLY A 58 7.85 -4.18 24.07
N ALA A 59 8.81 -3.91 23.17
CA ALA A 59 8.84 -2.68 22.38
C ALA A 59 7.86 -2.74 21.20
N GLY A 60 7.84 -3.84 20.46
CA GLY A 60 6.92 -4.03 19.32
C GLY A 60 5.45 -4.01 19.74
N ASP A 61 5.13 -4.67 20.86
CA ASP A 61 3.75 -4.69 21.39
C ASP A 61 3.27 -3.30 21.83
N ARG A 62 4.16 -2.46 22.36
CA ARG A 62 3.82 -1.07 22.72
C ARG A 62 3.56 -0.22 21.49
N VAL A 63 4.43 -0.28 20.49
CA VAL A 63 4.25 0.40 19.19
C VAL A 63 2.93 -0.01 18.55
N MET A 64 2.64 -1.31 18.54
CA MET A 64 1.41 -1.86 18.02
C MET A 64 0.18 -1.33 18.77
N ASN A 65 0.21 -1.32 20.11
CA ASN A 65 -0.89 -0.80 20.93
C ASN A 65 -1.08 0.71 20.70
N GLN A 66 0.01 1.48 20.59
CA GLN A 66 -0.06 2.91 20.25
C GLN A 66 -0.67 3.12 18.87
N LEU A 67 -0.25 2.32 17.86
CA LEU A 67 -0.80 2.36 16.51
C LEU A 67 -2.32 2.12 16.52
N LEU A 68 -2.78 1.10 17.23
CA LEU A 68 -4.22 0.81 17.38
C LEU A 68 -4.97 1.96 18.02
N THR A 69 -4.39 2.56 19.07
CA THR A 69 -5.00 3.70 19.79
C THR A 69 -5.13 4.92 18.90
N GLU A 70 -4.08 5.25 18.12
CA GLU A 70 -4.11 6.37 17.19
C GLU A 70 -5.10 6.17 16.04
N MET A 71 -5.23 4.93 15.52
CA MET A 71 -6.20 4.59 14.49
C MET A 71 -7.64 4.74 15.00
N ASP A 72 -7.94 4.27 16.20
CA ASP A 72 -9.25 4.41 16.80
C ASP A 72 -9.59 5.88 17.10
N GLY A 73 -8.61 6.68 17.49
CA GLY A 73 -8.76 8.11 17.73
C GLY A 73 -9.03 8.96 16.48
N MET A 74 -8.79 8.41 15.28
CA MET A 74 -8.97 9.16 14.03
C MET A 74 -10.38 9.08 13.45
N GLN A 75 -11.21 8.15 13.86
CA GLN A 75 -12.51 7.87 13.25
C GLN A 75 -13.51 9.04 13.28
N SER A 76 -13.30 10.06 14.09
CA SER A 76 -14.37 11.03 14.38
C SER A 76 -14.26 12.42 13.75
N LYS A 77 -13.12 12.89 13.23
CA LYS A 77 -13.00 14.34 12.91
C LYS A 77 -12.13 14.79 11.73
N LYS A 78 -11.31 13.97 11.08
CA LYS A 78 -10.43 14.48 10.02
C LYS A 78 -10.32 13.50 8.84
N SER A 79 -10.25 14.05 7.62
CA SER A 79 -10.08 13.28 6.38
C SER A 79 -8.65 12.75 6.25
N VAL A 80 -8.30 11.74 7.07
CA VAL A 80 -7.04 11.00 6.97
C VAL A 80 -7.36 9.57 6.57
N PHE A 81 -6.77 9.12 5.46
CA PHE A 81 -6.88 7.75 4.98
C PHE A 81 -5.60 7.00 5.31
N ILE A 82 -5.74 5.79 5.86
CA ILE A 82 -4.61 4.93 6.19
C ILE A 82 -4.52 3.81 5.16
N ILE A 83 -3.33 3.60 4.63
CA ILE A 83 -3.02 2.50 3.73
C ILE A 83 -1.81 1.76 4.30
N GLY A 84 -1.93 0.45 4.49
CA GLY A 84 -0.82 -0.41 4.88
C GLY A 84 -0.44 -1.35 3.75
N ALA A 85 0.87 -1.54 3.52
CA ALA A 85 1.39 -2.52 2.58
C ALA A 85 2.22 -3.57 3.32
N THR A 86 2.08 -4.83 2.92
CA THR A 86 2.86 -5.95 3.45
C THR A 86 3.01 -7.06 2.44
N ASN A 87 4.15 -7.73 2.46
CA ASN A 87 4.42 -8.97 1.75
C ASN A 87 4.07 -10.22 2.59
N ARG A 88 3.73 -10.04 3.87
CA ARG A 88 3.46 -11.13 4.82
C ARG A 88 2.14 -10.94 5.56
N PRO A 89 1.02 -11.07 4.86
CA PRO A 89 -0.28 -10.86 5.47
C PRO A 89 -0.63 -11.89 6.54
N ASP A 90 0.04 -13.05 6.52
CA ASP A 90 -0.14 -14.17 7.45
C ASP A 90 0.31 -13.85 8.89
N ILE A 91 1.23 -12.90 9.06
CA ILE A 91 1.77 -12.54 10.38
C ILE A 91 1.16 -11.28 10.98
N ILE A 92 0.33 -10.55 10.21
CA ILE A 92 -0.32 -9.34 10.68
C ILE A 92 -1.32 -9.68 11.81
N ASP A 93 -1.30 -8.86 12.88
CA ASP A 93 -2.25 -9.00 13.98
C ASP A 93 -3.69 -8.72 13.49
N THR A 94 -4.59 -9.64 13.81
CA THR A 94 -6.02 -9.54 13.43
C THR A 94 -6.70 -8.30 14.01
N ALA A 95 -6.17 -7.71 15.08
CA ALA A 95 -6.69 -6.48 15.66
C ALA A 95 -6.62 -5.28 14.68
N LEU A 96 -5.63 -5.25 13.79
CA LEU A 96 -5.54 -4.23 12.73
C LEU A 96 -6.60 -4.39 11.65
N MET A 97 -7.02 -5.62 11.38
CA MET A 97 -7.98 -5.93 10.31
C MET A 97 -9.45 -5.80 10.74
N ARG A 98 -9.72 -5.30 11.96
CA ARG A 98 -11.08 -5.08 12.45
C ARG A 98 -11.75 -3.89 11.74
N PRO A 99 -13.09 -3.90 11.61
CA PRO A 99 -13.84 -2.77 11.07
C PRO A 99 -13.48 -1.45 11.75
N GLY A 100 -13.32 -0.40 10.93
CA GLY A 100 -12.91 0.92 11.38
C GLY A 100 -11.37 1.14 11.42
N ARG A 101 -10.57 0.14 11.06
CA ARG A 101 -9.11 0.23 10.95
C ARG A 101 -8.69 -0.13 9.52
N LEU A 102 -7.89 -1.19 9.31
CA LEU A 102 -7.52 -1.69 7.98
C LEU A 102 -8.48 -2.82 7.56
N ASP A 103 -9.74 -2.50 7.40
CA ASP A 103 -10.80 -3.46 7.08
C ASP A 103 -10.89 -3.80 5.57
N GLN A 104 -10.34 -2.95 4.72
CA GLN A 104 -10.32 -3.14 3.27
C GLN A 104 -9.02 -3.84 2.85
N LEU A 105 -9.09 -5.14 2.60
CA LEU A 105 -7.94 -5.92 2.17
C LEU A 105 -7.95 -6.05 0.65
N ILE A 106 -6.89 -5.57 0.01
CA ILE A 106 -6.71 -5.56 -1.45
C ILE A 106 -5.53 -6.46 -1.79
N PHE A 107 -5.80 -7.53 -2.53
CA PHE A 107 -4.74 -8.38 -3.06
C PHE A 107 -4.24 -7.82 -4.40
N ILE A 108 -2.94 -7.61 -4.52
CA ILE A 108 -2.27 -7.19 -5.74
C ILE A 108 -1.62 -8.43 -6.35
N PRO A 109 -2.18 -8.99 -7.43
CA PRO A 109 -1.63 -10.17 -8.10
C PRO A 109 -0.37 -9.84 -8.90
N MET A 110 0.31 -10.89 -9.40
CA MET A 110 1.34 -10.72 -10.41
C MET A 110 0.75 -10.11 -11.68
N PRO A 111 1.55 -9.30 -12.42
CA PRO A 111 1.07 -8.61 -13.61
C PRO A 111 0.69 -9.61 -14.71
N ASP A 112 -0.48 -9.42 -15.29
CA ASP A 112 -0.93 -10.12 -16.50
C ASP A 112 -0.21 -9.58 -17.75
N LEU A 113 -0.42 -10.18 -18.91
CA LEU A 113 0.26 -9.81 -20.14
C LEU A 113 0.11 -8.31 -20.50
N PRO A 114 -1.11 -7.69 -20.50
CA PRO A 114 -1.25 -6.27 -20.77
C PRO A 114 -0.60 -5.39 -19.70
N ALA A 115 -0.61 -5.80 -18.43
CA ALA A 115 0.09 -5.08 -17.37
C ALA A 115 1.61 -5.16 -17.57
N ARG A 116 2.18 -6.33 -17.91
CA ARG A 116 3.61 -6.46 -18.22
C ARG A 116 4.04 -5.56 -19.37
N LEU A 117 3.24 -5.51 -20.43
CA LEU A 117 3.49 -4.60 -21.55
C LEU A 117 3.48 -3.12 -21.11
N SER A 118 2.53 -2.75 -20.25
CA SER A 118 2.44 -1.39 -19.71
C SER A 118 3.63 -1.05 -18.82
N ILE A 119 4.11 -1.98 -18.01
CA ILE A 119 5.32 -1.84 -17.17
C ILE A 119 6.55 -1.64 -18.04
N LEU A 120 6.75 -2.47 -19.07
CA LEU A 120 7.88 -2.35 -20.00
C LEU A 120 7.89 -0.97 -20.70
N LYS A 121 6.72 -0.52 -21.20
CA LYS A 121 6.57 0.82 -21.79
C LYS A 121 6.90 1.94 -20.78
N ALA A 122 6.47 1.81 -19.55
CA ALA A 122 6.75 2.79 -18.51
C ALA A 122 8.25 2.85 -18.17
N CYS A 123 8.91 1.70 -18.01
CA CYS A 123 10.35 1.62 -17.72
C CYS A 123 11.20 2.21 -18.87
N LEU A 124 10.79 2.00 -20.11
CA LEU A 124 11.53 2.42 -21.29
C LEU A 124 11.16 3.83 -21.78
N ARG A 125 10.22 4.52 -21.16
CA ARG A 125 9.70 5.83 -21.58
C ARG A 125 10.78 6.88 -21.83
N LYS A 126 11.88 6.83 -21.08
CA LYS A 126 12.99 7.79 -21.15
C LYS A 126 14.20 7.24 -21.89
N SER A 127 14.13 6.01 -22.40
CA SER A 127 15.24 5.33 -23.06
C SER A 127 14.98 5.22 -24.55
N PRO A 128 15.97 5.49 -25.43
CA PRO A 128 15.83 5.29 -26.86
C PRO A 128 15.80 3.80 -27.18
N VAL A 129 14.67 3.30 -27.65
CA VAL A 129 14.47 1.91 -28.07
C VAL A 129 14.42 1.86 -29.57
N ALA A 130 15.16 0.92 -30.16
CA ALA A 130 15.19 0.71 -31.61
C ALA A 130 13.84 0.18 -32.13
N PRO A 131 13.41 0.54 -33.34
CA PRO A 131 12.10 0.16 -33.88
C PRO A 131 11.95 -1.35 -34.14
N ASP A 132 13.04 -2.10 -34.15
CA ASP A 132 13.09 -3.56 -34.31
C ASP A 132 12.69 -4.33 -33.03
N VAL A 133 12.52 -3.63 -31.91
CA VAL A 133 12.18 -4.24 -30.61
C VAL A 133 10.67 -4.35 -30.46
N ASP A 134 10.16 -5.59 -30.46
CA ASP A 134 8.77 -5.86 -30.11
C ASP A 134 8.62 -6.18 -28.62
N LEU A 135 8.04 -5.21 -27.87
CA LEU A 135 7.78 -5.37 -26.45
C LEU A 135 6.71 -6.43 -26.13
N ASN A 136 5.86 -6.78 -27.10
CA ASN A 136 4.87 -7.85 -26.89
C ASN A 136 5.56 -9.22 -26.77
N VAL A 137 6.57 -9.48 -27.57
CA VAL A 137 7.36 -10.72 -27.49
C VAL A 137 8.03 -10.84 -26.12
N ILE A 138 8.62 -9.74 -25.63
CA ILE A 138 9.24 -9.70 -24.30
C ILE A 138 8.17 -9.94 -23.20
N ALA A 139 7.01 -9.30 -23.29
CA ALA A 139 5.92 -9.49 -22.35
C ALA A 139 5.36 -10.92 -22.33
N GLN A 140 5.31 -11.59 -23.48
CA GLN A 140 4.92 -13.01 -23.59
C GLN A 140 5.95 -13.93 -22.95
N ALA A 141 7.25 -13.68 -23.19
CA ALA A 141 8.34 -14.51 -22.66
C ALA A 141 8.58 -14.34 -21.16
N THR A 142 8.04 -13.27 -20.54
CA THR A 142 8.23 -12.95 -19.12
C THR A 142 7.01 -13.32 -18.27
N ASP A 143 6.44 -14.49 -18.50
CA ASP A 143 5.33 -14.95 -17.65
C ASP A 143 5.74 -15.12 -16.18
N LYS A 144 4.87 -14.72 -15.24
CA LYS A 144 5.10 -14.74 -13.79
C LYS A 144 6.29 -13.91 -13.30
N TYR A 145 6.76 -12.94 -14.09
CA TYR A 145 7.74 -11.95 -13.65
C TYR A 145 7.08 -10.81 -12.88
N SER A 146 7.73 -10.36 -11.82
CA SER A 146 7.30 -9.19 -11.06
C SER A 146 7.60 -7.88 -11.81
N GLY A 147 7.01 -6.77 -11.36
CA GLY A 147 7.35 -5.45 -11.91
C GLY A 147 8.83 -5.10 -11.75
N ALA A 148 9.45 -5.54 -10.66
CA ALA A 148 10.87 -5.35 -10.39
C ALA A 148 11.74 -6.15 -11.37
N ASP A 149 11.38 -7.41 -11.65
CA ASP A 149 12.10 -8.25 -12.60
C ASP A 149 12.07 -7.66 -14.02
N LEU A 150 10.90 -7.13 -14.43
CA LEU A 150 10.75 -6.46 -15.73
C LEU A 150 11.58 -5.17 -15.80
N ALA A 151 11.62 -4.40 -14.72
CA ALA A 151 12.46 -3.21 -14.63
C ALA A 151 13.96 -3.57 -14.69
N GLU A 152 14.37 -4.67 -14.06
CA GLU A 152 15.74 -5.18 -14.11
C GLU A 152 16.13 -5.57 -15.54
N ILE A 153 15.26 -6.26 -16.29
CA ILE A 153 15.51 -6.59 -17.70
C ILE A 153 15.76 -5.32 -18.52
N CYS A 154 14.90 -4.30 -18.37
CA CYS A 154 15.07 -3.02 -19.04
C CYS A 154 16.39 -2.33 -18.69
N GLN A 155 16.76 -2.32 -17.40
CA GLN A 155 18.02 -1.74 -16.94
C GLN A 155 19.24 -2.49 -17.46
N ARG A 156 19.19 -3.83 -17.49
CA ARG A 156 20.28 -4.65 -18.07
C ARG A 156 20.44 -4.40 -19.56
N ALA A 157 19.33 -4.37 -20.31
CA ALA A 157 19.37 -4.06 -21.74
C ALA A 157 19.99 -2.67 -22.01
N ALA A 158 19.62 -1.66 -21.21
CA ALA A 158 20.22 -0.33 -21.30
C ALA A 158 21.71 -0.33 -20.96
N LYS A 159 22.14 -1.08 -19.93
CA LYS A 159 23.56 -1.22 -19.59
C LYS A 159 24.37 -1.88 -20.72
N TYR A 160 23.81 -2.88 -21.41
CA TYR A 160 24.46 -3.50 -22.56
C TYR A 160 24.60 -2.52 -23.72
N ALA A 161 23.58 -1.74 -24.03
CA ALA A 161 23.64 -0.72 -25.07
C ALA A 161 24.73 0.34 -24.76
N ILE A 162 24.81 0.81 -23.54
CA ILE A 162 25.85 1.75 -23.10
C ILE A 162 27.25 1.13 -23.21
N ARG A 163 27.40 -0.13 -22.76
CA ARG A 163 28.69 -0.85 -22.83
C ARG A 163 29.16 -1.01 -24.25
N GLU A 164 28.30 -1.47 -25.15
CA GLU A 164 28.61 -1.60 -26.59
C GLU A 164 29.02 -0.25 -27.17
N ARG A 165 28.36 0.82 -26.81
CA ARG A 165 28.72 2.19 -27.24
C ARG A 165 30.09 2.61 -26.73
N ILE A 166 30.40 2.38 -25.46
CA ILE A 166 31.72 2.69 -24.90
C ILE A 166 32.81 1.93 -25.65
N GLU A 167 32.62 0.64 -25.92
CA GLU A 167 33.55 -0.20 -26.66
C GLU A 167 33.79 0.35 -28.08
N LEU A 168 32.74 0.76 -28.78
CA LEU A 168 32.84 1.39 -30.11
C LEU A 168 33.60 2.70 -30.07
N VAL A 169 33.34 3.56 -29.07
CA VAL A 169 34.09 4.84 -28.93
C VAL A 169 35.56 4.57 -28.66
N VAL A 170 35.90 3.61 -27.80
CA VAL A 170 37.28 3.24 -27.52
C VAL A 170 37.97 2.71 -28.77
N GLN A 171 37.32 1.81 -29.51
CA GLN A 171 37.86 1.27 -30.78
C GLN A 171 38.11 2.38 -31.81
N ARG A 172 37.17 3.32 -31.94
CA ARG A 172 37.32 4.48 -32.85
C ARG A 172 38.49 5.37 -32.43
N LYS A 173 38.64 5.67 -31.15
CA LYS A 173 39.78 6.45 -30.65
C LYS A 173 41.14 5.79 -30.98
N VAL A 174 41.25 4.49 -30.69
CA VAL A 174 42.47 3.73 -31.02
C VAL A 174 42.73 3.70 -32.54
N ALA A 175 41.68 3.56 -33.34
CA ALA A 175 41.83 3.60 -34.81
C ALA A 175 42.28 4.99 -35.29
N ARG A 176 41.72 6.08 -34.68
CA ARG A 176 42.11 7.46 -35.02
C ARG A 176 43.57 7.76 -34.63
N GLU A 177 44.01 7.32 -33.46
CA GLU A 177 45.43 7.43 -33.05
C GLU A 177 46.37 6.76 -34.04
N LYS A 178 46.04 5.55 -34.47
CA LYS A 178 46.83 4.84 -35.48
C LYS A 178 46.87 5.55 -36.86
N MET A 179 45.77 6.21 -37.24
CA MET A 179 45.71 6.99 -38.49
C MET A 179 46.58 8.25 -38.38
N LEU A 180 46.59 8.94 -37.24
CA LEU A 180 47.46 10.09 -36.95
C LEU A 180 48.94 9.68 -36.94
N GLU A 181 49.30 8.54 -36.35
CA GLU A 181 50.66 7.99 -36.37
C GLU A 181 51.13 7.64 -37.79
N SER A 182 50.22 7.29 -38.70
CA SER A 182 50.51 7.00 -40.09
C SER A 182 50.68 8.25 -40.97
N GLY A 183 50.59 9.47 -40.38
CA GLY A 183 50.88 10.74 -41.09
C GLY A 183 49.65 11.44 -41.68
N LEU A 184 48.44 11.01 -41.36
CA LEU A 184 47.21 11.72 -41.73
C LEU A 184 47.01 12.93 -40.80
N THR A 185 46.56 14.05 -41.36
CA THR A 185 46.21 15.27 -40.58
C THR A 185 44.79 15.19 -40.06
N GLU A 186 44.51 15.94 -38.99
CA GLU A 186 43.17 15.96 -38.35
C GLU A 186 42.04 16.33 -39.30
N ASP A 187 42.27 17.19 -40.27
CA ASP A 187 41.30 17.61 -41.28
C ASP A 187 40.93 16.52 -42.30
N GLN A 188 41.71 15.44 -42.38
CA GLN A 188 41.50 14.30 -43.27
C GLN A 188 40.76 13.13 -42.56
N LEU A 189 40.51 13.26 -41.28
CA LEU A 189 39.77 12.27 -40.51
C LEU A 189 38.25 12.48 -40.69
N PRO A 190 37.44 11.41 -40.78
CA PRO A 190 36.01 11.55 -40.88
C PRO A 190 35.44 12.21 -39.62
N GLU A 191 34.47 13.14 -39.78
CA GLU A 191 33.72 13.71 -38.67
C GLU A 191 33.06 12.60 -37.86
N GLU A 192 33.24 12.64 -36.54
CA GLU A 192 32.62 11.68 -35.64
C GLU A 192 31.16 12.08 -35.40
N GLU A 193 30.24 11.47 -36.14
CA GLU A 193 28.84 11.41 -35.68
C GLU A 193 28.79 10.52 -34.45
N ASP A 194 28.31 11.07 -33.34
CA ASP A 194 28.07 10.33 -32.11
C ASP A 194 26.57 9.93 -32.01
N PRO A 195 26.15 8.84 -32.71
CA PRO A 195 24.77 8.43 -32.72
C PRO A 195 24.34 8.01 -31.30
N MET A 196 23.18 8.46 -30.89
CA MET A 196 22.60 8.09 -29.60
C MET A 196 22.49 6.56 -29.52
N PRO A 197 22.90 5.93 -28.40
CA PRO A 197 22.82 4.47 -28.26
C PRO A 197 21.37 4.03 -28.17
N TYR A 198 20.90 3.28 -29.17
CA TYR A 198 19.58 2.64 -29.11
C TYR A 198 19.68 1.29 -28.41
N ILE A 199 18.65 0.97 -27.62
CA ILE A 199 18.47 -0.37 -27.07
C ILE A 199 17.88 -1.24 -28.15
N THR A 200 18.67 -2.20 -28.67
CA THR A 200 18.28 -3.11 -29.76
C THR A 200 17.71 -4.43 -29.21
N LYS A 201 17.11 -5.22 -30.09
CA LYS A 201 16.62 -6.57 -29.80
C LYS A 201 17.73 -7.45 -29.19
N LYS A 202 18.93 -7.37 -29.67
CA LYS A 202 20.11 -8.12 -29.19
C LYS A 202 20.40 -7.85 -27.71
N HIS A 203 20.29 -6.60 -27.27
CA HIS A 203 20.50 -6.23 -25.86
C HIS A 203 19.42 -6.85 -24.95
N PHE A 204 18.17 -6.89 -25.41
CA PHE A 204 17.10 -7.58 -24.68
C PHE A 204 17.31 -9.10 -24.64
N GLU A 205 17.78 -9.71 -25.72
CA GLU A 205 18.09 -11.15 -25.74
C GLU A 205 19.18 -11.51 -24.71
N TYR A 206 20.22 -10.69 -24.57
CA TYR A 206 21.23 -10.88 -23.53
C TYR A 206 20.65 -10.67 -22.12
N ALA A 207 19.89 -9.61 -21.93
CA ALA A 207 19.26 -9.33 -20.65
C ALA A 207 18.30 -10.46 -20.21
N MET A 208 17.54 -11.02 -21.13
CA MET A 208 16.60 -12.12 -20.91
C MET A 208 17.31 -13.44 -20.54
N ARG A 209 18.46 -13.73 -21.13
CA ARG A 209 19.24 -14.94 -20.79
C ARG A 209 19.73 -14.95 -19.35
N GLU A 210 20.01 -13.79 -18.80
CA GLU A 210 20.53 -13.63 -17.45
C GLU A 210 19.41 -13.34 -16.43
N SER A 211 18.19 -13.09 -16.87
CA SER A 211 17.07 -12.76 -16.00
C SER A 211 16.56 -14.00 -15.27
N ARG A 212 16.14 -13.79 -14.02
CA ARG A 212 15.51 -14.83 -13.20
C ARG A 212 14.27 -14.26 -12.55
N ARG A 213 13.27 -15.09 -12.33
CA ARG A 213 12.08 -14.72 -11.55
C ARG A 213 12.46 -14.55 -10.08
N SER A 214 12.06 -13.44 -9.47
CA SER A 214 12.29 -13.16 -8.05
C SER A 214 11.32 -13.92 -7.15
N VAL A 215 10.12 -14.24 -7.63
CA VAL A 215 9.06 -14.91 -6.87
C VAL A 215 8.96 -16.38 -7.28
N SER A 216 9.03 -17.29 -6.31
CA SER A 216 8.89 -18.73 -6.55
C SER A 216 7.43 -19.13 -6.76
N ASP A 217 7.19 -20.26 -7.47
CA ASP A 217 5.83 -20.79 -7.64
C ASP A 217 5.21 -21.21 -6.29
N ALA A 218 6.02 -21.62 -5.31
CA ALA A 218 5.55 -21.92 -3.96
C ALA A 218 5.03 -20.66 -3.22
N ASP A 219 5.68 -19.53 -3.40
CA ASP A 219 5.23 -18.27 -2.81
C ASP A 219 3.97 -17.75 -3.48
N LEU A 220 3.86 -17.88 -4.81
CA LEU A 220 2.63 -17.55 -5.54
C LEU A 220 1.43 -18.34 -5.01
N LEU A 221 1.58 -19.66 -4.83
CA LEU A 221 0.53 -20.51 -4.27
C LEU A 221 0.13 -20.09 -2.83
N LYS A 222 1.09 -19.69 -1.99
CA LYS A 222 0.78 -19.16 -0.65
C LYS A 222 -0.08 -17.90 -0.73
N TYR A 223 0.30 -16.93 -1.55
CA TYR A 223 -0.46 -15.67 -1.71
C TYR A 223 -1.86 -15.93 -2.30
N GLU A 224 -1.98 -16.80 -3.28
CA GLU A 224 -3.27 -17.18 -3.87
C GLU A 224 -4.18 -17.87 -2.85
N SER A 225 -3.63 -18.83 -2.08
CA SER A 225 -4.38 -19.53 -1.03
C SER A 225 -4.84 -18.56 0.07
N PHE A 226 -4.02 -17.60 0.45
CA PHE A 226 -4.39 -16.56 1.41
C PHE A 226 -5.51 -15.68 0.84
N SER A 227 -5.38 -15.24 -0.41
CA SER A 227 -6.40 -14.45 -1.09
C SER A 227 -7.76 -15.18 -1.16
N GLN A 228 -7.75 -16.47 -1.45
CA GLN A 228 -8.96 -17.30 -1.48
C GLN A 228 -9.61 -17.41 -0.10
N LYS A 229 -8.82 -17.68 0.95
CA LYS A 229 -9.31 -17.73 2.34
C LYS A 229 -9.99 -16.42 2.75
N MET A 230 -9.36 -15.28 2.40
CA MET A 230 -9.92 -13.95 2.69
C MET A 230 -11.23 -13.69 1.96
N LYS A 231 -11.35 -14.10 0.70
CA LYS A 231 -12.60 -14.01 -0.08
C LYS A 231 -13.70 -14.88 0.53
N GLN A 232 -13.38 -16.09 0.97
CA GLN A 232 -14.33 -17.00 1.61
C GLN A 232 -14.84 -16.45 2.95
N GLN A 233 -13.96 -15.89 3.79
CA GLN A 233 -14.36 -15.27 5.05
C GLN A 233 -15.31 -14.08 4.84
N ARG A 234 -15.06 -13.24 3.84
CA ARG A 234 -15.98 -12.16 3.46
C ARG A 234 -17.31 -12.67 2.91
N GLY A 235 -17.29 -13.73 2.12
CA GLY A 235 -18.49 -14.37 1.56
C GLY A 235 -19.37 -15.02 2.63
N SER A 236 -18.79 -15.63 3.65
CA SER A 236 -19.56 -16.28 4.73
C SER A 236 -20.18 -15.28 5.71
N THR A 237 -19.57 -14.11 5.90
CA THR A 237 -20.13 -13.03 6.72
C THR A 237 -21.26 -12.29 5.98
N GLY A 238 -21.26 -12.31 4.66
CA GLY A 238 -22.31 -11.71 3.81
C GLY A 238 -23.56 -12.58 3.62
N SER A 239 -23.51 -13.88 3.96
CA SER A 239 -24.63 -14.81 3.75
C SER A 239 -25.87 -14.52 4.64
N GLY A 240 -25.74 -13.71 5.69
CA GLY A 240 -26.85 -13.27 6.51
C GLY A 240 -27.68 -12.11 5.92
N VAL A 241 -27.14 -11.39 4.92
CA VAL A 241 -27.77 -10.18 4.36
C VAL A 241 -28.16 -10.37 2.88
N ALA A 242 -27.89 -11.52 2.29
CA ALA A 242 -28.17 -11.79 0.86
C ALA A 242 -29.66 -11.74 0.49
N ASN A 243 -30.59 -11.62 1.47
CA ASN A 243 -32.02 -11.51 1.26
C ASN A 243 -32.62 -10.18 1.78
N PHE A 244 -31.79 -9.17 2.07
CA PHE A 244 -32.34 -7.87 2.38
C PHE A 244 -32.66 -7.13 1.08
N SER A 245 -33.94 -7.28 0.67
CA SER A 245 -34.52 -6.48 -0.41
C SER A 245 -35.20 -5.27 0.25
N PHE A 246 -34.77 -4.04 -0.09
CA PHE A 246 -35.63 -2.90 0.09
C PHE A 246 -36.85 -3.12 -0.82
N GLY A 247 -37.99 -3.45 -0.21
CA GLY A 247 -39.22 -3.66 -0.93
C GLY A 247 -39.53 -2.48 -1.85
N ALA A 248 -39.39 -2.72 -3.14
CA ALA A 248 -40.03 -1.85 -4.13
C ALA A 248 -41.54 -2.01 -3.95
N ASN A 249 -42.22 -0.88 -3.76
CA ASN A 249 -43.67 -0.77 -3.69
C ASN A 249 -44.36 -1.62 -4.77
N GLY A 250 -45.16 -2.56 -4.35
CA GLY A 250 -45.97 -3.37 -5.24
C GLY A 250 -47.04 -4.12 -4.46
N SER A 251 -48.19 -3.48 -4.25
CA SER A 251 -49.53 -4.03 -4.06
C SER A 251 -49.62 -5.49 -3.62
N THR A 252 -49.96 -5.69 -2.37
CA THR A 252 -50.52 -6.91 -1.82
C THR A 252 -52.00 -7.01 -2.18
N PRO A 253 -52.49 -8.15 -2.70
CA PRO A 253 -53.94 -8.39 -2.77
C PRO A 253 -54.43 -8.76 -1.36
N ALA A 254 -55.49 -8.12 -0.96
CA ALA A 254 -56.19 -8.31 0.29
C ALA A 254 -56.75 -9.74 0.43
N ALA A 255 -56.41 -10.42 1.52
CA ALA A 255 -57.16 -11.60 1.99
C ALA A 255 -58.39 -11.17 2.80
N PRO A 256 -59.52 -11.89 2.78
CA PRO A 256 -60.75 -11.44 3.38
C PRO A 256 -60.73 -11.49 4.89
N VAL A 257 -61.21 -10.40 5.50
CA VAL A 257 -61.41 -10.25 6.93
C VAL A 257 -62.61 -11.04 7.34
N GLN A 258 -62.43 -11.95 8.32
CA GLN A 258 -63.56 -12.43 9.17
C GLN A 258 -63.70 -11.48 10.33
N GLU A 259 -64.92 -10.88 10.42
CA GLU A 259 -65.41 -10.15 11.58
C GLU A 259 -65.70 -11.18 12.69
N ASP A 260 -65.11 -11.01 13.84
CA ASP A 260 -65.69 -11.48 15.11
C ASP A 260 -65.19 -10.54 16.23
N ASP A 261 -66.19 -9.96 16.84
CA ASP A 261 -66.37 -9.24 18.07
C ASP A 261 -65.24 -9.32 19.12
N MET A 262 -64.89 -8.16 19.68
CA MET A 262 -64.89 -7.93 21.14
C MET A 262 -64.63 -6.47 21.48
N ASP A 263 -65.60 -5.96 22.20
CA ASP A 263 -65.64 -4.70 22.93
C ASP A 263 -64.49 -4.53 23.96
N GLY A 264 -64.06 -3.30 24.14
CA GLY A 264 -63.67 -2.81 25.48
C GLY A 264 -62.19 -2.70 25.74
N LEU A 265 -61.66 -1.55 25.77
CA LEU A 265 -61.03 -0.81 26.87
C LEU A 265 -60.17 0.34 26.33
N TYR A 266 -60.71 1.52 26.42
CA TYR A 266 -59.90 2.74 26.30
C TYR A 266 -59.25 3.00 27.66
N ASP A 267 -57.92 3.07 27.70
CA ASP A 267 -57.14 3.69 28.76
C ASP A 267 -56.30 4.81 28.18
N GLU A 268 -56.55 6.02 28.59
CA GLU A 268 -55.80 7.23 28.24
C GLU A 268 -54.42 7.23 28.95
N PRO A 269 -53.36 7.67 28.32
CA PRO A 269 -52.09 7.85 29.01
C PRO A 269 -52.01 9.21 29.71
N THR A 270 -51.78 9.15 31.01
CA THR A 270 -51.46 10.27 31.92
C THR A 270 -50.16 10.97 31.51
N PRO A 271 -50.06 12.31 31.56
CA PRO A 271 -48.87 13.03 31.19
C PRO A 271 -47.76 12.91 32.26
N ALA A 272 -46.54 12.59 31.81
CA ALA A 272 -45.33 12.48 32.62
C ALA A 272 -44.88 13.86 33.13
N ALA A 273 -44.55 13.91 34.43
CA ALA A 273 -44.06 15.08 35.13
C ALA A 273 -42.68 15.53 34.67
N ALA A 274 -42.46 16.84 34.60
CA ALA A 274 -41.20 17.49 34.27
C ALA A 274 -40.13 17.26 35.35
N PRO A 275 -38.84 17.16 34.99
CA PRO A 275 -37.76 17.02 35.97
C PRO A 275 -37.45 18.34 36.68
N ALA A 276 -37.19 18.23 37.98
CA ALA A 276 -36.85 19.31 38.90
C ALA A 276 -35.47 19.90 38.61
N ALA A 277 -35.32 21.21 38.80
CA ALA A 277 -34.09 21.98 38.66
C ALA A 277 -33.05 21.61 39.75
N PRO A 278 -31.75 21.70 39.45
CA PRO A 278 -30.70 21.41 40.43
C PRO A 278 -30.52 22.56 41.45
N ALA A 279 -30.19 22.17 42.67
CA ALA A 279 -29.93 23.05 43.81
C ALA A 279 -28.60 23.81 43.64
N PRO A 280 -28.45 25.02 44.24
CA PRO A 280 -27.26 25.82 44.14
C PRO A 280 -26.11 25.29 45.01
N ALA A 281 -24.86 25.48 44.50
CA ALA A 281 -23.61 25.13 45.16
C ALA A 281 -23.35 26.04 46.39
N PRO A 282 -22.68 25.54 47.45
CA PRO A 282 -22.26 26.35 48.57
C PRO A 282 -21.06 27.22 48.24
N SER A 283 -21.06 28.42 48.77
CA SER A 283 -20.04 29.48 48.71
C SER A 283 -18.75 29.06 49.41
N ALA A 284 -17.62 29.41 48.75
CA ALA A 284 -16.31 29.35 49.35
C ALA A 284 -16.20 30.38 50.48
N GLU A 285 -15.76 29.99 51.64
CA GLU A 285 -15.17 30.83 52.68
C GLU A 285 -13.65 30.68 52.61
N ASP A 286 -13.03 31.86 52.67
CA ASP A 286 -11.60 32.08 52.82
C ASP A 286 -11.09 31.47 54.12
N ASP A 287 -9.93 30.85 54.08
CA ASP A 287 -9.03 30.79 55.22
C ASP A 287 -7.57 30.90 54.70
N ASP A 288 -7.06 32.14 54.85
CA ASP A 288 -5.64 32.41 55.02
C ASP A 288 -5.20 31.82 56.35
N ASP A 289 -4.09 31.16 56.42
CA ASP A 289 -2.98 31.46 57.33
C ASP A 289 -1.88 30.36 57.32
N ASP A 290 -0.68 30.88 57.14
CA ASP A 290 0.55 30.60 57.89
C ASP A 290 1.40 29.35 57.65
N LEU A 291 2.61 29.69 57.25
CA LEU A 291 3.93 29.55 57.90
C LEU A 291 4.80 28.34 57.51
N TYR A 292 5.90 28.76 56.95
CA TYR A 292 7.30 28.33 57.22
C TYR A 292 7.54 27.08 58.07
N ASN A 293 8.15 26.07 57.51
CA ASN A 293 9.48 25.60 57.93
C ASN A 293 10.11 24.69 56.84
#